data_4ae3ea1d88de8f4fe03cc9eaa6192f49
#
_entry.id   4ae3ea1d88de8f4fe03cc9eaa6192f49
#
_cell.length_a   1.000
_cell.length_b   1.000
_cell.length_c   1.000
_cell.angle_alpha   90.00
_cell.angle_beta   90.00
_cell.angle_gamma   90.00
#
_symmetry.space_group_name_H-M   'P 1'
#
loop_
_entity.id
_entity.type
_entity.pdbx_description
1 polymer ?
#
loop_
_entity_poly.entity_id
_entity_poly.type
_entity_poly.pdbx_seq_one_letter_code
_entity_poly.pdbx_strand_id
1 'polypeptide(L)'
;MSSAVVVGAGVFGAATARELALRGWDVTLVEQYAPGTVRSASGGDTRLLRFAHGDVDWYAAMAREARLKWIELQEATGTHIWEPIGLAWFARSEDGFEARSRASLDRLGIANEWLQPEAARSLYPSVNVDDLAGVLYEPEAGVLHARRATQLLVEDGEQAGVIYESARVLPADDPHGDVVIWACGPWLASLFPTLVDLKVTRRDVFFFGADGSWRGTPGFCDYESAHYGHGEIAGLGVKVAPDLPGDEVDPDTLERIPLPAWERMAREYLGNRFPSLADAPVIGTRVCQYDLSADTHFIVDRHPERDSWWLIGGGSGHGFKHGPAFAEYVADCVEGKREREPFHALGPRAGDAGLRTGSYG
;
A
#
# COMPACT_ATOMS: atom_id res chain seq x y z
N MET A 1 20.49 -20.16 17.01
CA MET A 1 19.64 -19.50 16.03
C MET A 1 19.98 -18.02 16.04
N SER A 2 19.91 -17.37 14.88
CA SER A 2 20.05 -15.91 14.83
C SER A 2 18.80 -15.27 15.40
N SER A 3 18.93 -14.13 16.07
CA SER A 3 17.84 -13.41 16.72
C SER A 3 17.53 -12.10 15.99
N ALA A 4 16.26 -11.77 15.87
CA ALA A 4 15.81 -10.51 15.29
C ALA A 4 14.78 -9.81 16.17
N VAL A 5 14.92 -8.50 16.32
CA VAL A 5 13.87 -7.62 16.87
C VAL A 5 13.31 -6.77 15.76
N VAL A 6 12.00 -6.86 15.51
CA VAL A 6 11.30 -6.05 14.53
C VAL A 6 10.42 -5.05 15.27
N VAL A 7 10.65 -3.76 15.05
CA VAL A 7 9.92 -2.66 15.71
C VAL A 7 8.89 -2.08 14.74
N GLY A 8 7.61 -2.27 15.06
CA GLY A 8 6.46 -1.86 14.27
C GLY A 8 5.76 -3.02 13.56
N ALA A 9 4.48 -3.26 13.89
CA ALA A 9 3.63 -4.30 13.28
C ALA A 9 2.68 -3.73 12.19
N GLY A 10 3.16 -2.76 11.41
CA GLY A 10 2.58 -2.44 10.11
C GLY A 10 2.84 -3.56 9.11
N VAL A 11 2.31 -3.45 7.89
CA VAL A 11 2.43 -4.52 6.87
C VAL A 11 3.87 -4.93 6.59
N PHE A 12 4.82 -3.99 6.58
CA PHE A 12 6.24 -4.30 6.33
C PHE A 12 6.87 -5.05 7.50
N GLY A 13 6.67 -4.56 8.73
CA GLY A 13 7.25 -5.21 9.90
C GLY A 13 6.60 -6.56 10.22
N ALA A 14 5.27 -6.65 10.18
CA ALA A 14 4.56 -7.91 10.41
C ALA A 14 4.97 -8.99 9.40
N ALA A 15 5.02 -8.63 8.11
CA ALA A 15 5.45 -9.56 7.06
C ALA A 15 6.93 -9.96 7.23
N THR A 16 7.82 -9.01 7.58
CA THR A 16 9.25 -9.30 7.78
C THR A 16 9.49 -10.18 9.00
N ALA A 17 8.79 -9.91 10.11
CA ALA A 17 8.90 -10.76 11.31
C ALA A 17 8.46 -12.20 11.02
N ARG A 18 7.31 -12.36 10.35
CA ARG A 18 6.81 -13.67 9.89
C ARG A 18 7.83 -14.37 8.97
N GLU A 19 8.35 -13.67 7.98
CA GLU A 19 9.29 -14.25 7.01
C GLU A 19 10.58 -14.74 7.69
N LEU A 20 11.16 -13.94 8.59
CA LEU A 20 12.35 -14.34 9.34
C LEU A 20 12.08 -15.56 10.24
N ALA A 21 10.93 -15.63 10.90
CA ALA A 21 10.55 -16.79 11.71
C ALA A 21 10.41 -18.06 10.86
N LEU A 22 9.79 -17.97 9.68
CA LEU A 22 9.71 -19.08 8.71
C LEU A 22 11.09 -19.53 8.21
N ARG A 23 12.09 -18.65 8.24
CA ARG A 23 13.50 -18.99 7.94
C ARG A 23 14.27 -19.52 9.15
N GLY A 24 13.63 -19.67 10.30
CA GLY A 24 14.24 -20.25 11.51
C GLY A 24 14.98 -19.26 12.39
N TRP A 25 14.66 -17.95 12.32
CA TRP A 25 15.15 -16.96 13.25
C TRP A 25 14.31 -16.93 14.52
N ASP A 26 14.92 -16.59 15.64
CA ASP A 26 14.22 -16.22 16.88
C ASP A 26 13.77 -14.77 16.75
N VAL A 27 12.46 -14.51 16.61
CA VAL A 27 11.95 -13.19 16.27
C VAL A 27 11.06 -12.63 17.37
N THR A 28 11.36 -11.40 17.82
CA THR A 28 10.45 -10.59 18.62
C THR A 28 9.90 -9.43 17.77
N LEU A 29 8.57 -9.35 17.64
CA LEU A 29 7.85 -8.27 16.98
C LEU A 29 7.24 -7.34 18.04
N VAL A 30 7.66 -6.07 18.04
CA VAL A 30 7.20 -5.08 19.03
C VAL A 30 6.32 -4.04 18.36
N GLU A 31 5.15 -3.75 18.94
CA GLU A 31 4.20 -2.75 18.43
C GLU A 31 3.64 -1.88 19.55
N GLN A 32 3.62 -0.56 19.35
CA GLN A 32 3.14 0.38 20.35
C GLN A 32 1.62 0.44 20.52
N TYR A 33 0.84 0.02 19.52
CA TYR A 33 -0.62 0.05 19.54
C TYR A 33 -1.23 -1.34 19.29
N ALA A 34 -1.50 -1.66 18.02
CA ALA A 34 -2.00 -2.98 17.60
C ALA A 34 -1.76 -3.16 16.09
N PRO A 35 -1.62 -4.40 15.60
CA PRO A 35 -1.50 -4.68 14.17
C PRO A 35 -2.69 -4.14 13.39
N GLY A 36 -2.42 -3.43 12.28
CA GLY A 36 -3.47 -2.82 11.45
C GLY A 36 -4.28 -1.72 12.13
N THR A 37 -3.75 -1.09 13.20
CA THR A 37 -4.38 0.06 13.86
C THR A 37 -4.68 1.19 12.88
N VAL A 38 -5.75 1.95 13.14
CA VAL A 38 -6.08 3.14 12.34
C VAL A 38 -5.03 4.25 12.38
N ARG A 39 -4.09 4.17 13.35
CA ARG A 39 -2.97 5.10 13.48
C ARG A 39 -1.82 4.80 12.51
N SER A 40 -1.72 3.57 12.02
CA SER A 40 -0.65 3.18 11.08
C SER A 40 -1.02 3.49 9.62
N ALA A 41 -0.02 3.60 8.75
CA ALA A 41 -0.23 3.67 7.29
C ALA A 41 -0.85 2.37 6.74
N SER A 42 -0.75 1.26 7.46
CA SER A 42 -1.38 -0.04 7.15
C SER A 42 -2.83 -0.15 7.64
N GLY A 43 -3.33 0.85 8.36
CA GLY A 43 -4.71 0.88 8.86
C GLY A 43 -5.76 1.06 7.78
N GLY A 44 -7.04 1.00 8.20
CA GLY A 44 -8.18 1.09 7.29
C GLY A 44 -8.67 -0.27 6.80
N ASP A 45 -9.74 -0.26 5.99
CA ASP A 45 -10.46 -1.49 5.66
C ASP A 45 -9.84 -2.21 4.46
N THR A 46 -9.53 -1.46 3.39
CA THR A 46 -9.15 -2.03 2.09
C THR A 46 -7.94 -1.34 1.47
N ARG A 47 -7.21 -2.08 0.63
CA ARG A 47 -6.13 -1.59 -0.25
C ARG A 47 -6.24 -2.23 -1.62
N LEU A 48 -6.01 -1.45 -2.68
CA LEU A 48 -5.86 -2.00 -4.02
C LEU A 48 -4.56 -2.80 -4.12
N LEU A 49 -4.63 -3.97 -4.70
CA LEU A 49 -3.48 -4.68 -5.23
C LEU A 49 -3.53 -4.55 -6.75
N ARG A 50 -2.61 -3.79 -7.29
CA ARG A 50 -2.45 -3.43 -8.69
C ARG A 50 -1.02 -3.69 -9.13
N PHE A 51 -0.80 -3.94 -10.42
CA PHE A 51 0.53 -4.22 -10.97
C PHE A 51 1.14 -3.00 -11.65
N ALA A 52 0.32 -2.12 -12.23
CA ALA A 52 0.80 -0.93 -12.93
C ALA A 52 1.59 0.03 -12.04
N HIS A 53 2.83 0.36 -12.47
CA HIS A 53 3.78 1.26 -11.79
C HIS A 53 4.60 2.10 -12.80
N GLY A 54 3.97 2.57 -13.91
CA GLY A 54 4.69 3.27 -14.97
C GLY A 54 5.79 2.40 -15.57
N ASP A 55 7.00 2.97 -15.69
CA ASP A 55 8.16 2.29 -16.25
C ASP A 55 8.98 1.47 -15.24
N VAL A 56 8.55 1.38 -13.99
CA VAL A 56 9.34 0.73 -12.93
C VAL A 56 8.96 -0.74 -12.78
N ASP A 57 9.53 -1.58 -13.63
CA ASP A 57 9.30 -3.03 -13.71
C ASP A 57 9.47 -3.74 -12.36
N TRP A 58 10.40 -3.26 -11.52
CA TRP A 58 10.68 -3.85 -10.21
C TRP A 58 9.42 -3.94 -9.31
N TYR A 59 8.65 -2.83 -9.24
CA TYR A 59 7.42 -2.84 -8.43
C TYR A 59 6.30 -3.67 -9.05
N ALA A 60 6.19 -3.70 -10.38
CA ALA A 60 5.19 -4.53 -11.05
C ALA A 60 5.48 -6.02 -10.81
N ALA A 61 6.74 -6.44 -10.94
CA ALA A 61 7.17 -7.80 -10.63
C ALA A 61 6.91 -8.16 -9.17
N MET A 62 7.31 -7.29 -8.23
CA MET A 62 7.09 -7.53 -6.79
C MET A 62 5.59 -7.58 -6.44
N ALA A 63 4.74 -6.78 -7.08
CA ALA A 63 3.29 -6.84 -6.84
C ALA A 63 2.69 -8.18 -7.30
N ARG A 64 3.15 -8.74 -8.43
CA ARG A 64 2.76 -10.07 -8.89
C ARG A 64 3.16 -11.16 -7.90
N GLU A 65 4.39 -11.14 -7.41
CA GLU A 65 4.90 -12.06 -6.40
C GLU A 65 4.11 -11.94 -5.08
N ALA A 66 3.89 -10.71 -4.65
CA ALA A 66 3.13 -10.44 -3.43
C ALA A 66 1.69 -10.95 -3.52
N ARG A 67 1.02 -10.82 -4.70
CA ARG A 67 -0.31 -11.39 -4.91
C ARG A 67 -0.35 -12.89 -4.63
N LEU A 68 0.60 -13.63 -5.17
CA LEU A 68 0.67 -15.09 -4.94
C LEU A 68 0.82 -15.41 -3.46
N LYS A 69 1.70 -14.70 -2.75
CA LYS A 69 1.93 -14.89 -1.32
C LYS A 69 0.72 -14.48 -0.46
N TRP A 70 -0.05 -13.48 -0.86
CA TRP A 70 -1.31 -13.13 -0.19
C TRP A 70 -2.37 -14.23 -0.36
N ILE A 71 -2.45 -14.84 -1.54
CA ILE A 71 -3.35 -15.96 -1.82
C ILE A 71 -2.92 -17.19 -1.01
N GLU A 72 -1.63 -17.52 -1.01
CA GLU A 72 -1.08 -18.62 -0.19
C GLU A 72 -1.39 -18.43 1.30
N LEU A 73 -1.22 -17.22 1.85
CA LEU A 73 -1.57 -16.92 3.24
C LEU A 73 -3.06 -17.10 3.51
N GLN A 74 -3.93 -16.64 2.61
CA GLN A 74 -5.38 -16.86 2.71
C GLN A 74 -5.73 -18.34 2.71
N GLU A 75 -5.16 -19.12 1.79
CA GLU A 75 -5.42 -20.55 1.67
C GLU A 75 -4.91 -21.35 2.89
N ALA A 76 -3.70 -21.05 3.34
CA ALA A 76 -3.09 -21.71 4.50
C ALA A 76 -3.86 -21.47 5.79
N THR A 77 -4.44 -20.28 5.96
CA THR A 77 -5.14 -19.90 7.20
C THR A 77 -6.66 -20.05 7.10
N GLY A 78 -7.22 -20.22 5.90
CA GLY A 78 -8.67 -20.22 5.66
C GLY A 78 -9.33 -18.85 5.91
N THR A 79 -8.55 -17.77 6.04
CA THR A 79 -9.05 -16.42 6.34
C THR A 79 -9.16 -15.60 5.08
N HIS A 80 -10.37 -15.15 4.74
CA HIS A 80 -10.61 -14.34 3.55
C HIS A 80 -10.03 -12.93 3.70
N ILE A 81 -9.04 -12.60 2.84
CA ILE A 81 -8.35 -11.30 2.80
C ILE A 81 -8.21 -10.73 1.39
N TRP A 82 -8.53 -11.48 0.35
CA TRP A 82 -8.32 -11.14 -1.05
C TRP A 82 -9.60 -11.20 -1.87
N GLU A 83 -9.91 -10.09 -2.59
CA GLU A 83 -11.04 -9.98 -3.52
C GLU A 83 -10.51 -9.84 -4.95
N PRO A 84 -10.61 -10.88 -5.81
CA PRO A 84 -10.12 -10.87 -7.19
C PRO A 84 -11.11 -10.19 -8.14
N ILE A 85 -11.32 -8.89 -8.01
CA ILE A 85 -12.32 -8.14 -8.77
C ILE A 85 -11.76 -7.43 -10.01
N GLY A 86 -10.46 -7.57 -10.30
CA GLY A 86 -9.80 -6.79 -11.33
C GLY A 86 -9.62 -5.31 -10.98
N LEU A 87 -8.98 -4.56 -11.88
CA LEU A 87 -8.77 -3.12 -11.73
C LEU A 87 -8.69 -2.44 -13.10
N ALA A 88 -9.34 -1.29 -13.23
CA ALA A 88 -9.31 -0.45 -14.42
C ALA A 88 -8.57 0.86 -14.16
N TRP A 89 -7.65 1.23 -15.04
CA TRP A 89 -7.00 2.53 -15.07
C TRP A 89 -7.59 3.38 -16.18
N PHE A 90 -8.09 4.55 -15.85
CA PHE A 90 -8.71 5.46 -16.80
C PHE A 90 -7.67 6.37 -17.44
N ALA A 91 -7.30 6.06 -18.69
CA ALA A 91 -6.29 6.79 -19.45
C ALA A 91 -6.91 7.90 -20.30
N ARG A 92 -6.42 9.14 -20.18
CA ARG A 92 -6.83 10.26 -21.02
C ARG A 92 -5.95 10.45 -22.24
N SER A 93 -4.80 9.79 -22.29
CA SER A 93 -3.90 9.77 -23.46
C SER A 93 -3.42 8.36 -23.76
N GLU A 94 -2.95 8.13 -24.98
CA GLU A 94 -2.38 6.85 -25.41
C GLU A 94 -0.89 6.70 -25.05
N ASP A 95 -0.26 7.72 -24.48
CA ASP A 95 1.17 7.79 -24.14
C ASP A 95 1.43 8.14 -22.66
N GLY A 96 0.39 8.18 -21.84
CA GLY A 96 0.43 8.51 -20.41
C GLY A 96 1.03 7.40 -19.52
N PHE A 97 0.78 7.54 -18.23
CA PHE A 97 1.20 6.57 -17.21
C PHE A 97 0.68 5.16 -17.51
N GLU A 98 -0.56 5.04 -17.97
CA GLU A 98 -1.23 3.77 -18.26
C GLU A 98 -0.57 3.05 -19.44
N ALA A 99 -0.19 3.79 -20.47
CA ALA A 99 0.50 3.22 -21.64
C ALA A 99 1.92 2.72 -21.27
N ARG A 100 2.67 3.50 -20.48
CA ARG A 100 3.98 3.06 -19.97
C ARG A 100 3.84 1.84 -19.05
N SER A 101 2.82 1.85 -18.17
CA SER A 101 2.51 0.69 -17.32
C SER A 101 2.19 -0.55 -18.15
N ARG A 102 1.37 -0.42 -19.19
CA ARG A 102 1.05 -1.51 -20.12
C ARG A 102 2.33 -2.12 -20.71
N ALA A 103 3.21 -1.28 -21.23
CA ALA A 103 4.47 -1.75 -21.81
C ALA A 103 5.34 -2.51 -20.78
N SER A 104 5.36 -2.07 -19.51
CA SER A 104 6.01 -2.77 -18.42
C SER A 104 5.35 -4.12 -18.12
N LEU A 105 4.03 -4.16 -18.02
CA LEU A 105 3.27 -5.40 -17.78
C LEU A 105 3.48 -6.42 -18.90
N ASP A 106 3.47 -5.97 -20.15
CA ASP A 106 3.71 -6.83 -21.34
C ASP A 106 5.13 -7.44 -21.27
N ARG A 107 6.17 -6.64 -20.94
CA ARG A 107 7.55 -7.15 -20.79
C ARG A 107 7.66 -8.22 -19.69
N LEU A 108 6.89 -8.07 -18.64
CA LEU A 108 6.90 -8.98 -17.49
C LEU A 108 5.94 -10.18 -17.65
N GLY A 109 5.15 -10.22 -18.72
CA GLY A 109 4.14 -11.25 -18.93
C GLY A 109 3.02 -11.21 -17.88
N ILE A 110 2.69 -10.02 -17.35
CA ILE A 110 1.57 -9.81 -16.43
C ILE A 110 0.31 -9.54 -17.26
N ALA A 111 -0.75 -10.29 -16.98
CA ALA A 111 -2.02 -10.18 -17.72
C ALA A 111 -2.59 -8.76 -17.63
N ASN A 112 -2.85 -8.18 -18.80
CA ASN A 112 -3.45 -6.86 -18.93
C ASN A 112 -4.17 -6.73 -20.28
N GLU A 113 -5.11 -5.82 -20.34
CA GLU A 113 -5.87 -5.52 -21.55
C GLU A 113 -5.99 -4.00 -21.74
N TRP A 114 -5.81 -3.52 -22.97
CA TRP A 114 -6.14 -2.15 -23.34
C TRP A 114 -7.53 -2.12 -23.97
N LEU A 115 -8.50 -1.64 -23.24
CA LEU A 115 -9.88 -1.55 -23.68
C LEU A 115 -10.16 -0.20 -24.34
N GLN A 116 -10.99 -0.21 -25.40
CA GLN A 116 -11.57 1.04 -25.89
C GLN A 116 -12.54 1.61 -24.84
N PRO A 117 -12.70 2.95 -24.78
CA PRO A 117 -13.54 3.57 -23.75
C PRO A 117 -14.94 2.97 -23.62
N GLU A 118 -15.62 2.69 -24.73
CA GLU A 118 -16.96 2.11 -24.74
C GLU A 118 -17.02 0.71 -24.12
N ALA A 119 -15.96 -0.08 -24.25
CA ALA A 119 -15.89 -1.40 -23.64
C ALA A 119 -15.86 -1.33 -22.11
N ALA A 120 -15.31 -0.26 -21.54
CA ALA A 120 -15.32 -0.03 -20.09
C ALA A 120 -16.73 0.15 -19.51
N ARG A 121 -17.75 0.48 -20.34
CA ARG A 121 -19.15 0.54 -19.91
C ARG A 121 -19.69 -0.81 -19.42
N SER A 122 -19.06 -1.92 -19.82
CA SER A 122 -19.40 -3.25 -19.32
C SER A 122 -18.83 -3.58 -17.94
N LEU A 123 -17.85 -2.82 -17.48
CA LEU A 123 -17.19 -3.03 -16.19
C LEU A 123 -17.95 -2.43 -15.00
N TYR A 124 -18.75 -1.39 -15.25
CA TYR A 124 -19.46 -0.64 -14.21
C TYR A 124 -20.91 -0.39 -14.58
N PRO A 125 -21.83 -0.33 -13.62
CA PRO A 125 -23.27 -0.03 -13.86
C PRO A 125 -23.48 1.34 -14.52
N SER A 126 -22.59 2.27 -14.23
CA SER A 126 -22.59 3.62 -14.80
C SER A 126 -21.17 4.14 -14.82
N VAL A 127 -20.65 4.48 -16.00
CA VAL A 127 -19.34 5.09 -16.16
C VAL A 127 -19.37 6.08 -17.32
N ASN A 128 -18.88 7.28 -17.08
CA ASN A 128 -18.61 8.26 -18.12
C ASN A 128 -17.22 7.99 -18.69
N VAL A 129 -17.13 7.84 -20.01
CA VAL A 129 -15.90 7.52 -20.74
C VAL A 129 -15.54 8.60 -21.78
N ASP A 130 -16.26 9.72 -21.82
CA ASP A 130 -16.18 10.72 -22.88
C ASP A 130 -14.82 11.44 -22.94
N ASP A 131 -14.09 11.47 -21.82
CA ASP A 131 -12.76 12.07 -21.68
C ASP A 131 -11.60 11.07 -21.79
N LEU A 132 -11.90 9.80 -22.09
CA LEU A 132 -10.91 8.73 -22.09
C LEU A 132 -10.38 8.43 -23.49
N ALA A 133 -9.07 8.20 -23.59
CA ALA A 133 -8.41 7.60 -24.75
C ALA A 133 -8.43 6.05 -24.69
N GLY A 134 -8.52 5.50 -23.50
CA GLY A 134 -8.56 4.06 -23.27
C GLY A 134 -8.66 3.70 -21.80
N VAL A 135 -8.71 2.39 -21.54
CA VAL A 135 -8.68 1.84 -20.17
C VAL A 135 -7.68 0.68 -20.13
N LEU A 136 -6.66 0.79 -19.30
CA LEU A 136 -5.80 -0.34 -18.98
C LEU A 136 -6.51 -1.20 -17.93
N TYR A 137 -6.87 -2.42 -18.28
CA TYR A 137 -7.51 -3.36 -17.37
C TYR A 137 -6.54 -4.45 -16.91
N GLU A 138 -6.46 -4.65 -15.60
CA GLU A 138 -5.66 -5.67 -14.94
C GLU A 138 -6.60 -6.75 -14.37
N PRO A 139 -6.84 -7.88 -15.07
CA PRO A 139 -7.83 -8.88 -14.65
C PRO A 139 -7.44 -9.61 -13.36
N GLU A 140 -6.16 -9.74 -13.09
CA GLU A 140 -5.63 -10.40 -11.90
C GLU A 140 -5.44 -9.48 -10.70
N ALA A 141 -5.69 -8.18 -10.84
CA ALA A 141 -5.68 -7.22 -9.76
C ALA A 141 -6.93 -7.35 -8.87
N GLY A 142 -6.97 -6.59 -7.78
CA GLY A 142 -8.14 -6.60 -6.90
C GLY A 142 -7.91 -5.85 -5.60
N VAL A 143 -8.53 -6.31 -4.51
CA VAL A 143 -8.56 -5.63 -3.23
C VAL A 143 -8.16 -6.55 -2.09
N LEU A 144 -7.30 -6.05 -1.20
CA LEU A 144 -6.93 -6.67 0.07
C LEU A 144 -7.74 -6.06 1.22
N HIS A 145 -8.24 -6.88 2.13
CA HIS A 145 -8.79 -6.48 3.42
C HIS A 145 -7.63 -6.10 4.36
N ALA A 146 -7.19 -4.85 4.28
CA ALA A 146 -5.88 -4.40 4.77
C ALA A 146 -5.67 -4.64 6.27
N ARG A 147 -6.62 -4.24 7.11
CA ARG A 147 -6.52 -4.45 8.56
C ARG A 147 -6.43 -5.95 8.87
N ARG A 148 -7.33 -6.74 8.29
CA ARG A 148 -7.35 -8.20 8.54
C ARG A 148 -6.09 -8.88 8.03
N ALA A 149 -5.60 -8.47 6.85
CA ALA A 149 -4.37 -8.99 6.27
C ALA A 149 -3.14 -8.69 7.16
N THR A 150 -3.05 -7.47 7.73
CA THR A 150 -1.96 -7.13 8.66
C THR A 150 -2.05 -7.94 9.96
N GLN A 151 -3.25 -8.11 10.52
CA GLN A 151 -3.46 -8.94 11.71
C GLN A 151 -3.10 -10.41 11.43
N LEU A 152 -3.51 -10.91 10.28
CA LEU A 152 -3.24 -12.29 9.86
C LEU A 152 -1.73 -12.57 9.71
N LEU A 153 -0.95 -11.60 9.20
CA LEU A 153 0.51 -11.73 9.16
C LEU A 153 1.12 -11.90 10.55
N VAL A 154 0.59 -11.20 11.56
CA VAL A 154 1.06 -11.35 12.94
C VAL A 154 0.61 -12.69 13.52
N GLU A 155 -0.68 -13.05 13.38
CA GLU A 155 -1.24 -14.32 13.86
C GLU A 155 -0.50 -15.53 13.29
N ASP A 156 -0.23 -15.53 11.98
CA ASP A 156 0.51 -16.61 11.33
C ASP A 156 2.01 -16.58 11.69
N GLY A 157 2.57 -15.37 11.91
CA GLY A 157 3.92 -15.22 12.46
C GLY A 157 4.05 -15.80 13.87
N GLU A 158 3.09 -15.59 14.77
CA GLU A 158 3.08 -16.19 16.11
C GLU A 158 3.02 -17.72 16.01
N GLN A 159 2.26 -18.28 15.06
CA GLN A 159 2.25 -19.71 14.81
C GLN A 159 3.61 -20.22 14.30
N ALA A 160 4.35 -19.39 13.57
CA ALA A 160 5.71 -19.67 13.12
C ALA A 160 6.79 -19.44 14.22
N GLY A 161 6.40 -18.99 15.41
CA GLY A 161 7.31 -18.77 16.54
C GLY A 161 7.68 -17.32 16.85
N VAL A 162 7.07 -16.34 16.16
CA VAL A 162 7.25 -14.90 16.51
C VAL A 162 6.69 -14.64 17.90
N ILE A 163 7.47 -13.99 18.75
CA ILE A 163 7.02 -13.44 20.03
C ILE A 163 6.49 -12.04 19.77
N TYR A 164 5.18 -11.83 19.97
CA TYR A 164 4.56 -10.50 19.84
C TYR A 164 4.56 -9.78 21.19
N GLU A 165 5.06 -8.54 21.21
CA GLU A 165 5.09 -7.68 22.40
C GLU A 165 4.39 -6.34 22.14
N SER A 166 3.52 -5.94 23.07
CA SER A 166 2.90 -4.61 23.05
C SER A 166 3.73 -3.63 23.88
N ALA A 167 4.57 -2.86 23.19
CA ALA A 167 5.43 -1.86 23.81
C ALA A 167 5.80 -0.75 22.83
N ARG A 168 6.14 0.43 23.35
CA ARG A 168 6.80 1.50 22.58
C ARG A 168 8.30 1.37 22.78
N VAL A 169 9.05 1.21 21.69
CA VAL A 169 10.51 1.13 21.67
C VAL A 169 11.08 2.31 20.91
N LEU A 170 12.06 2.99 21.51
CA LEU A 170 12.79 4.11 20.92
C LEU A 170 14.24 3.70 20.61
N PRO A 171 14.95 4.39 19.70
CA PRO A 171 16.36 4.11 19.46
C PRO A 171 17.24 4.22 20.71
N ALA A 172 16.87 5.10 21.67
CA ALA A 172 17.59 5.26 22.94
C ALA A 172 17.45 4.07 23.90
N ASP A 173 16.44 3.23 23.72
CA ASP A 173 16.25 2.01 24.51
C ASP A 173 17.22 0.90 24.10
N ASP A 174 17.96 1.11 22.98
CA ASP A 174 19.00 0.24 22.46
C ASP A 174 18.57 -1.23 22.37
N PRO A 175 17.51 -1.56 21.64
CA PRO A 175 17.04 -2.94 21.54
C PRO A 175 18.14 -3.85 20.97
N HIS A 176 18.25 -5.06 21.53
CA HIS A 176 19.31 -6.00 21.22
C HIS A 176 18.82 -7.24 20.51
N GLY A 177 19.55 -7.66 19.47
CA GLY A 177 19.42 -8.86 18.68
C GLY A 177 20.59 -8.93 17.69
N ASP A 178 20.80 -10.07 17.05
CA ASP A 178 21.77 -10.14 15.96
C ASP A 178 21.37 -9.15 14.83
N VAL A 179 20.06 -8.90 14.69
CA VAL A 179 19.50 -7.86 13.82
C VAL A 179 18.35 -7.13 14.51
N VAL A 180 18.27 -5.81 14.32
CA VAL A 180 17.13 -4.97 14.72
C VAL A 180 16.57 -4.28 13.48
N ILE A 181 15.28 -4.47 13.18
CA ILE A 181 14.62 -3.92 12.00
C ILE A 181 13.57 -2.89 12.43
N TRP A 182 13.82 -1.63 12.08
CA TRP A 182 12.92 -0.51 12.34
C TRP A 182 11.92 -0.35 11.20
N ALA A 183 10.70 -0.86 11.40
CA ALA A 183 9.59 -0.85 10.43
C ALA A 183 8.46 0.10 10.87
N CYS A 184 8.85 1.28 11.40
CA CYS A 184 7.96 2.18 12.12
C CYS A 184 7.08 3.07 11.22
N GLY A 185 7.10 2.87 9.88
CA GLY A 185 6.27 3.61 8.92
C GLY A 185 6.31 5.13 9.16
N PRO A 186 5.15 5.78 9.42
CA PRO A 186 5.10 7.24 9.60
C PRO A 186 5.95 7.82 10.72
N TRP A 187 6.36 7.01 11.71
CA TRP A 187 7.23 7.45 12.80
C TRP A 187 8.72 7.37 12.47
N LEU A 188 9.09 6.70 11.36
CA LEU A 188 10.49 6.40 11.06
C LEU A 188 11.34 7.68 10.93
N ALA A 189 10.83 8.74 10.28
CA ALA A 189 11.55 10.01 10.17
C ALA A 189 11.75 10.71 11.53
N SER A 190 10.77 10.65 12.43
CA SER A 190 10.92 11.24 13.77
C SER A 190 11.87 10.45 14.67
N LEU A 191 11.98 9.15 14.47
CA LEU A 191 12.93 8.29 15.19
C LEU A 191 14.37 8.43 14.68
N PHE A 192 14.54 8.71 13.39
CA PHE A 192 15.85 8.83 12.72
C PHE A 192 15.94 10.09 11.85
N PRO A 193 15.80 11.30 12.45
CA PRO A 193 15.62 12.55 11.71
C PRO A 193 16.84 12.98 10.86
N THR A 194 18.01 12.45 11.13
CA THR A 194 19.23 12.72 10.36
C THR A 194 19.48 11.72 9.22
N LEU A 195 18.75 10.60 9.19
CA LEU A 195 18.95 9.51 8.26
C LEU A 195 17.76 9.31 7.30
N VAL A 196 16.55 9.62 7.77
CA VAL A 196 15.31 9.32 7.07
C VAL A 196 14.57 10.60 6.74
N ASP A 197 14.42 10.86 5.44
CA ASP A 197 13.61 11.96 4.92
C ASP A 197 12.27 11.42 4.40
N LEU A 198 11.25 11.49 5.24
CA LEU A 198 9.88 11.10 4.93
C LEU A 198 8.92 12.20 5.34
N LYS A 199 8.01 12.56 4.44
CA LYS A 199 6.87 13.42 4.75
C LYS A 199 5.66 12.56 5.09
N VAL A 200 5.08 12.78 6.26
CA VAL A 200 3.82 12.13 6.63
C VAL A 200 2.67 13.02 6.23
N THR A 201 1.81 12.54 5.34
CA THR A 201 0.71 13.33 4.78
C THR A 201 -0.63 12.68 4.99
N ARG A 202 -1.64 13.52 5.24
CA ARG A 202 -3.04 13.12 5.44
C ARG A 202 -3.66 12.60 4.13
N ARG A 203 -4.58 11.61 4.27
CA ARG A 203 -5.45 11.10 3.19
C ARG A 203 -6.82 10.76 3.75
N ASP A 204 -7.86 11.34 3.17
CA ASP A 204 -9.24 11.03 3.54
C ASP A 204 -9.84 10.07 2.51
N VAL A 205 -10.60 9.10 3.01
CA VAL A 205 -11.23 8.05 2.22
C VAL A 205 -12.71 8.02 2.54
N PHE A 206 -13.54 7.92 1.51
CA PHE A 206 -14.99 7.93 1.62
C PHE A 206 -15.59 6.64 1.04
N PHE A 207 -16.63 6.16 1.68
CA PHE A 207 -17.44 5.04 1.21
C PHE A 207 -18.86 5.55 0.97
N PHE A 208 -19.36 5.33 -0.24
CA PHE A 208 -20.67 5.78 -0.67
C PHE A 208 -21.63 4.61 -0.78
N GLY A 209 -22.86 4.82 -0.32
CA GLY A 209 -23.91 3.82 -0.44
C GLY A 209 -24.24 3.57 -1.91
N ALA A 210 -24.36 2.30 -2.27
CA ALA A 210 -24.66 1.88 -3.63
C ALA A 210 -25.62 0.69 -3.60
N ASP A 211 -26.35 0.49 -4.68
CA ASP A 211 -27.17 -0.71 -4.85
C ASP A 211 -26.32 -1.95 -5.18
N GLY A 212 -26.98 -3.11 -5.26
CA GLY A 212 -26.30 -4.39 -5.47
C GLY A 212 -25.60 -4.51 -6.83
N SER A 213 -25.84 -3.62 -7.78
CA SER A 213 -25.18 -3.64 -9.11
C SER A 213 -23.70 -3.27 -9.03
N TRP A 214 -23.27 -2.59 -7.96
CA TRP A 214 -21.88 -2.20 -7.70
C TRP A 214 -21.05 -3.30 -7.02
N ARG A 215 -21.70 -4.40 -6.62
CA ARG A 215 -21.00 -5.51 -5.97
C ARG A 215 -20.09 -6.25 -6.95
N GLY A 216 -18.82 -6.38 -6.58
CA GLY A 216 -17.83 -7.09 -7.38
C GLY A 216 -17.41 -6.36 -8.66
N THR A 217 -17.78 -5.07 -8.84
CA THR A 217 -17.21 -4.26 -9.91
C THR A 217 -15.73 -4.04 -9.68
N PRO A 218 -14.91 -3.92 -10.74
CA PRO A 218 -13.46 -3.75 -10.61
C PRO A 218 -13.08 -2.56 -9.73
N GLY A 219 -11.89 -2.63 -9.14
CA GLY A 219 -11.23 -1.44 -8.63
C GLY A 219 -10.97 -0.45 -9.75
N PHE A 220 -10.72 0.81 -9.40
CA PHE A 220 -10.36 1.83 -10.38
C PHE A 220 -9.24 2.73 -9.87
N CYS A 221 -8.44 3.20 -10.82
CA CYS A 221 -7.47 4.27 -10.65
C CYS A 221 -7.62 5.27 -11.79
N ASP A 222 -7.55 6.52 -11.47
CA ASP A 222 -7.54 7.63 -12.41
C ASP A 222 -6.31 8.48 -12.09
N TYR A 223 -5.21 8.23 -12.82
CA TYR A 223 -3.91 8.81 -12.50
C TYR A 223 -3.93 10.32 -12.61
N GLU A 224 -4.47 10.87 -13.69
CA GLU A 224 -4.48 12.31 -13.94
C GLU A 224 -5.42 13.08 -13.02
N SER A 225 -6.59 12.52 -12.66
CA SER A 225 -7.49 13.17 -11.70
C SER A 225 -7.08 12.92 -10.26
N ALA A 226 -6.10 12.05 -10.02
CA ALA A 226 -5.63 11.63 -8.70
C ALA A 226 -6.76 11.06 -7.82
N HIS A 227 -7.51 10.09 -8.36
CA HIS A 227 -8.54 9.39 -7.61
C HIS A 227 -8.41 7.87 -7.78
N TYR A 228 -8.75 7.14 -6.72
CA TYR A 228 -8.83 5.68 -6.78
C TYR A 228 -9.94 5.15 -5.88
N GLY A 229 -10.37 3.93 -6.14
CA GLY A 229 -11.38 3.29 -5.33
C GLY A 229 -11.72 1.88 -5.81
N HIS A 230 -12.84 1.37 -5.36
CA HIS A 230 -13.38 0.07 -5.77
C HIS A 230 -14.89 0.05 -5.58
N GLY A 231 -15.56 -0.90 -6.24
CA GLY A 231 -16.98 -1.18 -6.07
C GLY A 231 -17.34 -1.63 -4.66
N GLU A 232 -18.58 -2.00 -4.46
CA GLU A 232 -19.07 -2.47 -3.16
C GLU A 232 -18.41 -3.79 -2.79
N ILE A 233 -17.78 -3.83 -1.61
CA ILE A 233 -17.14 -5.01 -1.02
C ILE A 233 -17.54 -5.10 0.45
N ALA A 234 -17.98 -6.28 0.86
CA ALA A 234 -18.26 -6.63 2.26
C ALA A 234 -19.21 -5.65 3.01
N GLY A 235 -20.13 -4.99 2.30
CA GLY A 235 -21.05 -4.03 2.90
C GLY A 235 -20.46 -2.64 3.16
N LEU A 236 -19.24 -2.38 2.71
CA LEU A 236 -18.57 -1.09 2.92
C LEU A 236 -19.08 0.03 1.99
N GLY A 237 -19.74 -0.32 0.87
CA GLY A 237 -20.11 0.60 -0.19
C GLY A 237 -19.00 0.84 -1.21
N VAL A 238 -19.24 1.77 -2.15
CA VAL A 238 -18.25 2.17 -3.16
C VAL A 238 -17.23 3.10 -2.54
N LYS A 239 -15.97 2.70 -2.58
CA LYS A 239 -14.85 3.48 -2.06
C LYS A 239 -14.39 4.51 -3.08
N VAL A 240 -14.16 5.74 -2.61
CA VAL A 240 -13.44 6.77 -3.36
C VAL A 240 -12.44 7.47 -2.44
N ALA A 241 -11.23 7.64 -2.93
CA ALA A 241 -10.19 8.36 -2.24
C ALA A 241 -9.49 9.32 -3.20
N PRO A 242 -9.54 10.64 -2.96
CA PRO A 242 -8.64 11.58 -3.60
C PRO A 242 -7.20 11.27 -3.22
N ASP A 243 -6.29 11.23 -4.19
CA ASP A 243 -4.87 10.93 -4.02
C ASP A 243 -3.97 12.17 -4.25
N LEU A 244 -4.57 13.33 -4.14
CA LEU A 244 -3.88 14.64 -4.22
C LEU A 244 -2.95 14.84 -3.01
N PRO A 245 -1.94 15.71 -3.12
CA PRO A 245 -1.12 16.12 -1.98
C PRO A 245 -1.99 16.63 -0.83
N GLY A 246 -1.85 16.01 0.33
CA GLY A 246 -2.53 16.44 1.57
C GLY A 246 -1.55 17.13 2.50
N ASP A 247 -2.10 17.77 3.55
CA ASP A 247 -1.31 18.43 4.56
C ASP A 247 -0.30 17.46 5.21
N GLU A 248 0.89 17.97 5.52
CA GLU A 248 1.86 17.27 6.36
C GLU A 248 1.32 17.22 7.79
N VAL A 249 1.43 16.06 8.42
CA VAL A 249 0.81 15.79 9.72
C VAL A 249 1.74 14.98 10.63
N ASP A 250 1.56 15.16 11.93
CA ASP A 250 2.18 14.31 12.94
C ASP A 250 1.31 13.07 13.18
N PRO A 251 1.84 11.84 13.02
CA PRO A 251 1.09 10.62 13.21
C PRO A 251 0.52 10.42 14.61
N ASP A 252 1.13 11.03 15.64
CA ASP A 252 0.68 10.93 17.03
C ASP A 252 -0.53 11.84 17.31
N THR A 253 -0.59 13.02 16.68
CA THR A 253 -1.61 14.04 16.95
C THR A 253 -2.65 14.21 15.86
N LEU A 254 -2.51 13.54 14.71
CA LEU A 254 -3.45 13.61 13.60
C LEU A 254 -4.89 13.34 14.04
N GLU A 255 -5.75 14.34 13.91
CA GLU A 255 -7.19 14.16 14.05
C GLU A 255 -7.78 13.30 12.93
N ARG A 256 -8.59 12.30 13.32
CA ARG A 256 -9.16 11.36 12.36
C ARG A 256 -10.62 11.68 12.03
N ILE A 257 -10.89 12.97 11.90
CA ILE A 257 -12.16 13.53 11.42
C ILE A 257 -11.94 13.93 9.96
N PRO A 258 -12.74 13.42 8.99
CA PRO A 258 -12.57 13.75 7.59
C PRO A 258 -12.83 15.25 7.32
N LEU A 259 -12.09 15.81 6.37
CA LEU A 259 -12.25 17.20 5.99
C LEU A 259 -13.35 17.34 4.92
N PRO A 260 -14.28 18.30 5.08
CA PRO A 260 -15.35 18.51 4.11
C PRO A 260 -14.87 18.82 2.68
N ALA A 261 -13.68 19.41 2.55
CA ALA A 261 -13.09 19.67 1.24
C ALA A 261 -12.77 18.38 0.48
N TRP A 262 -12.25 17.36 1.16
CA TRP A 262 -11.93 16.07 0.57
C TRP A 262 -13.21 15.27 0.20
N GLU A 263 -14.27 15.40 1.02
CA GLU A 263 -15.57 14.81 0.67
C GLU A 263 -16.14 15.42 -0.60
N ARG A 264 -16.08 16.76 -0.74
CA ARG A 264 -16.52 17.43 -1.97
C ARG A 264 -15.76 16.94 -3.19
N MET A 265 -14.43 16.83 -3.12
CA MET A 265 -13.62 16.30 -4.23
C MET A 265 -14.01 14.87 -4.62
N ALA A 266 -14.21 13.99 -3.62
CA ALA A 266 -14.67 12.64 -3.86
C ALA A 266 -16.05 12.59 -4.52
N ARG A 267 -17.00 13.45 -4.10
CA ARG A 267 -18.35 13.56 -4.70
C ARG A 267 -18.31 14.10 -6.13
N GLU A 268 -17.52 15.12 -6.38
CA GLU A 268 -17.34 15.69 -7.71
C GLU A 268 -16.77 14.65 -8.67
N TYR A 269 -15.77 13.90 -8.23
CA TYR A 269 -15.23 12.79 -9.02
C TYR A 269 -16.31 11.72 -9.29
N LEU A 270 -17.06 11.29 -8.26
CA LEU A 270 -18.13 10.33 -8.44
C LEU A 270 -19.18 10.81 -9.43
N GLY A 271 -19.69 12.04 -9.28
CA GLY A 271 -20.72 12.60 -10.15
C GLY A 271 -20.27 12.68 -11.61
N ASN A 272 -19.00 12.95 -11.84
CA ASN A 272 -18.42 13.01 -13.18
C ASN A 272 -18.12 11.64 -13.78
N ARG A 273 -17.47 10.75 -13.01
CA ARG A 273 -17.03 9.43 -13.52
C ARG A 273 -18.12 8.37 -13.44
N PHE A 274 -18.92 8.36 -12.38
CA PHE A 274 -19.96 7.38 -12.11
C PHE A 274 -21.31 8.06 -11.82
N PRO A 275 -22.00 8.59 -12.85
CA PRO A 275 -23.17 9.46 -12.67
C PRO A 275 -24.28 8.87 -11.82
N SER A 276 -24.48 7.56 -11.79
CA SER A 276 -25.48 6.92 -10.94
C SER A 276 -25.20 7.04 -9.44
N LEU A 277 -23.98 7.44 -9.05
CA LEU A 277 -23.56 7.64 -7.67
C LEU A 277 -23.46 9.12 -7.27
N ALA A 278 -23.88 10.06 -8.13
CA ALA A 278 -23.75 11.50 -7.86
C ALA A 278 -24.40 11.92 -6.52
N ASP A 279 -25.58 11.37 -6.22
CA ASP A 279 -26.34 11.67 -5.01
C ASP A 279 -26.19 10.59 -3.92
N ALA A 280 -25.24 9.66 -4.07
CA ALA A 280 -25.07 8.57 -3.12
C ALA A 280 -24.68 9.10 -1.72
N PRO A 281 -25.29 8.60 -0.64
CA PRO A 281 -24.94 9.01 0.71
C PRO A 281 -23.55 8.51 1.10
N VAL A 282 -22.79 9.31 1.86
CA VAL A 282 -21.59 8.80 2.54
C VAL A 282 -22.05 7.91 3.70
N ILE A 283 -21.62 6.65 3.69
CA ILE A 283 -21.95 5.65 4.72
C ILE A 283 -20.74 5.29 5.59
N GLY A 284 -19.55 5.70 5.21
CA GLY A 284 -18.34 5.47 5.98
C GLY A 284 -17.20 6.38 5.55
N THR A 285 -16.31 6.68 6.49
CA THR A 285 -15.13 7.51 6.23
C THR A 285 -13.92 6.95 6.96
N ARG A 286 -12.71 7.20 6.43
CA ARG A 286 -11.44 6.93 7.11
C ARG A 286 -10.49 8.09 6.88
N VAL A 287 -9.71 8.42 7.91
CA VAL A 287 -8.56 9.32 7.79
C VAL A 287 -7.30 8.47 7.88
N CYS A 288 -6.62 8.37 6.77
CA CYS A 288 -5.37 7.64 6.60
C CYS A 288 -4.17 8.61 6.56
N GLN A 289 -2.99 8.06 6.46
CA GLN A 289 -1.74 8.81 6.27
C GLN A 289 -0.79 8.01 5.39
N TYR A 290 0.07 8.72 4.68
CA TYR A 290 1.17 8.15 3.91
C TYR A 290 2.49 8.63 4.46
N ASP A 291 3.48 7.77 4.44
CA ASP A 291 4.90 8.04 4.72
C ASP A 291 5.63 8.14 3.37
N LEU A 292 5.75 9.35 2.84
CA LEU A 292 6.25 9.63 1.50
C LEU A 292 7.75 9.91 1.52
N SER A 293 8.53 9.14 0.78
CA SER A 293 9.88 9.53 0.36
C SER A 293 9.81 10.48 -0.83
N ALA A 294 10.84 11.31 -1.03
CA ALA A 294 10.83 12.34 -2.07
C ALA A 294 10.69 11.74 -3.48
N ASP A 295 11.31 10.59 -3.73
CA ASP A 295 11.27 9.85 -4.99
C ASP A 295 10.20 8.75 -5.05
N THR A 296 9.40 8.61 -3.99
CA THR A 296 8.37 7.58 -3.80
C THR A 296 8.86 6.12 -3.76
N HIS A 297 10.16 5.87 -3.79
CA HIS A 297 10.74 4.54 -3.55
C HIS A 297 10.75 4.17 -2.06
N PHE A 298 10.73 2.88 -1.76
CA PHE A 298 10.87 2.36 -0.39
C PHE A 298 12.25 2.65 0.19
N ILE A 299 12.37 2.52 1.50
CA ILE A 299 13.62 2.53 2.24
C ILE A 299 13.90 1.11 2.68
N VAL A 300 15.10 0.60 2.36
CA VAL A 300 15.66 -0.65 2.90
C VAL A 300 17.15 -0.45 2.97
N ASP A 301 17.67 -0.11 4.15
CA ASP A 301 19.10 0.11 4.31
C ASP A 301 19.57 -0.15 5.75
N ARG A 302 20.88 -0.33 5.92
CA ARG A 302 21.51 -0.44 7.23
C ARG A 302 21.71 0.94 7.84
N HIS A 303 21.62 1.01 9.16
CA HIS A 303 22.02 2.19 9.91
C HIS A 303 23.54 2.41 9.78
N PRO A 304 24.02 3.62 9.41
CA PRO A 304 25.45 3.82 9.10
C PRO A 304 26.40 3.63 10.30
N GLU A 305 25.90 3.75 11.53
CA GLU A 305 26.70 3.63 12.77
C GLU A 305 26.32 2.40 13.62
N ARG A 306 25.36 1.59 13.17
CA ARG A 306 24.85 0.43 13.90
C ARG A 306 24.68 -0.74 12.93
N ASP A 307 25.70 -1.54 12.74
CA ASP A 307 25.76 -2.61 11.74
C ASP A 307 24.64 -3.63 11.83
N SER A 308 24.08 -3.85 13.04
CA SER A 308 22.93 -4.75 13.27
C SER A 308 21.57 -4.11 12.98
N TRP A 309 21.49 -2.78 12.78
CA TRP A 309 20.22 -2.09 12.61
C TRP A 309 19.88 -1.87 11.14
N TRP A 310 18.63 -2.19 10.79
CA TRP A 310 18.04 -1.94 9.49
C TRP A 310 16.85 -0.99 9.62
N LEU A 311 16.71 -0.08 8.67
CA LEU A 311 15.57 0.83 8.55
C LEU A 311 14.78 0.46 7.30
N ILE A 312 13.49 0.15 7.47
CA ILE A 312 12.58 -0.18 6.38
C ILE A 312 11.30 0.66 6.46
N GLY A 313 10.88 1.23 5.34
CA GLY A 313 9.70 2.11 5.32
C GLY A 313 9.52 2.85 4.00
N GLY A 314 8.92 4.04 4.07
CA GLY A 314 8.67 4.86 2.88
C GLY A 314 7.69 4.21 1.92
N GLY A 315 6.60 3.63 2.44
CA GLY A 315 5.59 2.92 1.64
C GLY A 315 4.91 3.79 0.59
N SER A 316 5.04 5.11 0.70
CA SER A 316 4.71 6.14 -0.30
C SER A 316 3.33 5.97 -0.95
N GLY A 317 2.34 5.48 -0.17
CA GLY A 317 0.96 5.26 -0.63
C GLY A 317 0.77 4.05 -1.56
N HIS A 318 1.83 3.34 -1.94
CA HIS A 318 1.72 2.13 -2.77
C HIS A 318 2.34 0.86 -2.15
N GLY A 319 2.92 0.96 -0.93
CA GLY A 319 3.69 -0.11 -0.29
C GLY A 319 2.87 -1.32 0.16
N PHE A 320 1.64 -1.14 0.67
CA PHE A 320 0.88 -2.17 1.38
C PHE A 320 0.83 -3.52 0.64
N LYS A 321 0.45 -3.49 -0.63
CA LYS A 321 0.26 -4.69 -1.44
C LYS A 321 1.51 -5.55 -1.57
N HIS A 322 2.69 -4.95 -1.45
CA HIS A 322 3.98 -5.63 -1.59
C HIS A 322 4.39 -6.41 -0.34
N GLY A 323 3.72 -6.22 0.80
CA GLY A 323 4.12 -6.72 2.13
C GLY A 323 4.87 -8.06 2.14
N PRO A 324 4.28 -9.18 1.74
CA PRO A 324 4.95 -10.49 1.82
C PRO A 324 6.18 -10.63 0.91
N ALA A 325 6.12 -10.14 -0.34
CA ALA A 325 7.27 -10.19 -1.25
C ALA A 325 8.37 -9.19 -0.84
N PHE A 326 7.97 -8.04 -0.29
CA PHE A 326 8.91 -7.09 0.29
C PHE A 326 9.63 -7.68 1.52
N ALA A 327 8.93 -8.43 2.35
CA ALA A 327 9.51 -9.12 3.50
C ALA A 327 10.58 -10.14 3.09
N GLU A 328 10.35 -10.92 2.05
CA GLU A 328 11.33 -11.84 1.49
C GLU A 328 12.56 -11.09 0.98
N TYR A 329 12.36 -9.99 0.26
CA TYR A 329 13.44 -9.12 -0.21
C TYR A 329 14.26 -8.55 0.96
N VAL A 330 13.61 -8.06 2.02
CA VAL A 330 14.29 -7.56 3.23
C VAL A 330 15.07 -8.68 3.92
N ALA A 331 14.47 -9.85 4.09
CA ALA A 331 15.12 -10.99 4.71
C ALA A 331 16.36 -11.45 3.91
N ASP A 332 16.29 -11.46 2.59
CA ASP A 332 17.43 -11.76 1.72
C ASP A 332 18.57 -10.73 1.88
N CYS A 333 18.22 -9.44 2.01
CA CYS A 333 19.21 -8.39 2.28
C CYS A 333 19.84 -8.55 3.66
N VAL A 334 19.05 -8.85 4.69
CA VAL A 334 19.50 -9.08 6.06
C VAL A 334 20.46 -10.27 6.14
N GLU A 335 20.13 -11.36 5.45
CA GLU A 335 20.94 -12.58 5.40
C GLU A 335 22.15 -12.48 4.44
N GLY A 336 22.31 -11.36 3.73
CA GLY A 336 23.39 -11.16 2.76
C GLY A 336 23.27 -12.01 1.50
N LYS A 337 22.09 -12.55 1.22
CA LYS A 337 21.77 -13.33 0.00
C LYS A 337 21.54 -12.42 -1.22
N ARG A 338 21.19 -11.19 -0.96
CA ARG A 338 20.91 -10.16 -1.96
C ARG A 338 21.40 -8.80 -1.48
N GLU A 339 21.97 -8.01 -2.39
CA GLU A 339 22.20 -6.59 -2.14
C GLU A 339 20.90 -5.80 -2.31
N ARG A 340 20.72 -4.76 -1.48
CA ARG A 340 19.57 -3.86 -1.65
C ARG A 340 19.65 -3.12 -2.98
N GLU A 341 18.49 -2.79 -3.53
CA GLU A 341 18.45 -1.93 -4.71
C GLU A 341 19.00 -0.53 -4.40
N PRO A 342 19.79 0.08 -5.29
CA PRO A 342 20.39 1.40 -5.05
C PRO A 342 19.38 2.48 -4.71
N PHE A 343 18.18 2.44 -5.30
CA PHE A 343 17.10 3.40 -5.06
C PHE A 343 16.36 3.20 -3.73
N HIS A 344 16.70 2.17 -2.94
CA HIS A 344 16.20 1.98 -1.58
C HIS A 344 17.13 2.52 -0.49
N ALA A 345 18.25 3.15 -0.87
CA ALA A 345 19.23 3.68 0.07
C ALA A 345 18.67 4.75 1.00
N LEU A 346 19.23 4.85 2.20
CA LEU A 346 19.10 6.02 3.06
C LEU A 346 19.77 7.25 2.44
N GLY A 347 19.42 8.43 2.93
CA GLY A 347 20.02 9.71 2.57
C GLY A 347 19.14 10.55 1.64
N PRO A 348 19.68 11.69 1.16
CA PRO A 348 18.94 12.61 0.30
C PRO A 348 18.49 11.94 -0.98
N ARG A 349 17.23 12.12 -1.32
CA ARG A 349 16.62 11.60 -2.53
C ARG A 349 16.10 12.76 -3.37
N ALA A 350 16.25 12.66 -4.67
CA ALA A 350 15.77 13.68 -5.61
C ALA A 350 15.06 13.01 -6.77
N GLY A 351 14.06 13.71 -7.32
CA GLY A 351 13.27 13.24 -8.44
C GLY A 351 11.96 12.58 -7.99
N ASP A 352 11.17 12.22 -9.00
CA ASP A 352 9.92 11.51 -8.86
C ASP A 352 9.99 10.27 -9.74
N ALA A 353 9.79 9.10 -9.18
CA ALA A 353 9.73 7.86 -9.95
C ALA A 353 8.42 7.70 -10.73
N GLY A 354 7.47 8.63 -10.59
CA GLY A 354 6.18 8.58 -11.29
C GLY A 354 5.31 7.40 -10.88
N LEU A 355 5.54 6.82 -9.70
CA LEU A 355 4.84 5.62 -9.22
C LEU A 355 3.41 5.90 -8.79
N ARG A 356 3.08 7.16 -8.59
CA ARG A 356 1.76 7.64 -8.16
C ARG A 356 1.56 9.11 -8.53
N THR A 357 0.30 9.53 -8.60
CA THR A 357 -0.07 10.95 -8.68
C THR A 357 0.26 11.68 -7.37
N GLY A 358 0.48 12.98 -7.48
CA GLY A 358 0.68 13.82 -6.30
C GLY A 358 1.96 13.54 -5.54
N SER A 359 3.01 13.10 -6.24
CA SER A 359 4.37 13.17 -5.72
C SER A 359 4.76 14.63 -5.45
N TYR A 360 5.49 14.82 -4.38
CA TYR A 360 5.99 16.15 -4.01
C TYR A 360 7.37 16.31 -4.64
N GLY A 361 7.40 16.95 -5.82
CA GLY A 361 8.64 17.44 -6.40
C GLY A 361 9.11 18.71 -5.70
#